data_4ad8044acb20e654abe0d8ff0eceff82
#
_entry.id   4ad8044acb20e654abe0d8ff0eceff82
#
_cell.length_a   1.000
_cell.length_b   1.000
_cell.length_c   1.000
_cell.angle_alpha   90.00
_cell.angle_beta   90.00
_cell.angle_gamma   90.00
#
_symmetry.space_group_name_H-M   'P 1'
#
loop_
_entity.id
_entity.type
_entity.pdbx_description
1 polymer ?
#
loop_
_entity_poly.entity_id
_entity_poly.type
_entity_poly.pdbx_seq_one_letter_code
_entity_poly.pdbx_strand_id
1 'polypeptide(L)'
;MTSRCALGLLLLLLAVATAPVGAAAFDAEQEFAQGTKAIGLSFGGGAQNNVENHGRLSGISFVNFNPRLSYFFFEPFGPSILHGAFETGLEGWFQYYLGPKEATAEGLKLAFRYHLLGLSVGRFVPYLEGTAGAAGTDLKVLEIDSPFTYVLEAGLGVSYFITPGLAVNVGYRFQHISNGHLYKKNRGFNSDSGIVGLTWYFK
;
A
#
# COMPACT_ATOMS: atom_id res chain seq x y z
N MET A 1 3.35 22.14 -16.77
CA MET A 1 1.99 21.72 -16.41
C MET A 1 1.87 21.08 -15.02
N THR A 2 2.90 21.06 -14.21
CA THR A 2 2.99 20.30 -12.94
C THR A 2 2.49 21.01 -11.68
N SER A 3 2.38 22.35 -11.66
CA SER A 3 2.01 23.07 -10.43
C SER A 3 0.50 23.13 -10.14
N ARG A 4 -0.36 23.01 -11.15
CA ARG A 4 -1.82 23.11 -10.97
C ARG A 4 -2.45 21.83 -10.40
N CYS A 5 -1.87 20.65 -10.68
CA CYS A 5 -2.35 19.39 -10.12
C CYS A 5 -2.00 19.26 -8.63
N ALA A 6 -0.82 19.72 -8.22
CA ALA A 6 -0.41 19.70 -6.82
C ALA A 6 -1.26 20.64 -5.94
N LEU A 7 -1.62 21.80 -6.47
CA LEU A 7 -2.49 22.76 -5.78
C LEU A 7 -3.93 22.23 -5.64
N GLY A 8 -4.44 21.53 -6.66
CA GLY A 8 -5.77 20.89 -6.62
C GLY A 8 -5.84 19.77 -5.58
N LEU A 9 -4.80 18.95 -5.46
CA LEU A 9 -4.73 17.88 -4.46
C LEU A 9 -4.64 18.43 -3.03
N LEU A 10 -3.85 19.51 -2.84
CA LEU A 10 -3.72 20.18 -1.54
C LEU A 10 -5.03 20.84 -1.10
N LEU A 11 -5.77 21.47 -2.02
CA LEU A 11 -7.08 22.08 -1.75
C LEU A 11 -8.14 21.03 -1.45
N LEU A 12 -8.11 19.86 -2.11
CA LEU A 12 -9.01 18.74 -1.81
C LEU A 12 -8.76 18.17 -0.41
N LEU A 13 -7.49 18.03 -0.02
CA LEU A 13 -7.10 17.59 1.34
C LEU A 13 -7.50 18.61 2.42
N LEU A 14 -7.39 19.92 2.14
CA LEU A 14 -7.84 20.96 3.06
C LEU A 14 -9.37 21.01 3.17
N ALA A 15 -10.12 20.82 2.09
CA ALA A 15 -11.58 20.83 2.10
C ALA A 15 -12.17 19.67 2.90
N VAL A 16 -11.51 18.50 2.88
CA VAL A 16 -11.90 17.34 3.70
C VAL A 16 -11.67 17.59 5.19
N ALA A 17 -10.66 18.39 5.55
CA ALA A 17 -10.35 18.71 6.95
C ALA A 17 -11.34 19.68 7.62
N THR A 18 -12.16 20.40 6.85
CA THR A 18 -13.05 21.46 7.36
C THR A 18 -14.54 21.08 7.36
N ALA A 19 -14.93 19.88 6.96
CA ALA A 19 -16.33 19.46 6.98
C ALA A 19 -16.83 19.36 8.44
N PRO A 20 -17.91 20.07 8.84
CA PRO A 20 -18.49 19.94 10.16
C PRO A 20 -19.22 18.60 10.23
N VAL A 21 -18.61 17.64 10.85
CA VAL A 21 -19.21 16.32 11.08
C VAL A 21 -19.81 16.33 12.49
N GLY A 22 -21.13 16.46 12.58
CA GLY A 22 -21.91 15.98 13.72
C GLY A 22 -21.92 14.45 13.72
N ALA A 23 -20.73 13.83 13.74
CA ALA A 23 -20.56 12.39 13.72
C ALA A 23 -20.19 11.93 15.13
N ALA A 24 -20.55 10.70 15.46
CA ALA A 24 -20.02 9.99 16.63
C ALA A 24 -18.50 10.23 16.74
N ALA A 25 -18.01 10.45 17.97
CA ALA A 25 -16.59 10.66 18.19
C ALA A 25 -15.81 9.49 17.60
N PHE A 26 -14.81 9.77 16.78
CA PHE A 26 -13.91 8.73 16.26
C PHE A 26 -13.12 8.13 17.44
N ASP A 27 -13.18 6.82 17.54
CA ASP A 27 -12.44 6.03 18.53
C ASP A 27 -11.64 4.93 17.80
N ALA A 28 -10.34 5.13 17.73
CA ALA A 28 -9.46 4.19 17.02
C ALA A 28 -9.46 2.79 17.63
N GLU A 29 -9.63 2.66 18.96
CA GLU A 29 -9.73 1.35 19.62
C GLU A 29 -10.94 0.56 19.13
N GLN A 30 -12.07 1.22 18.95
CA GLN A 30 -13.30 0.59 18.48
C GLN A 30 -13.23 0.25 16.99
N GLU A 31 -12.65 1.13 16.18
CA GLU A 31 -12.53 0.92 14.72
C GLU A 31 -11.65 -0.29 14.39
N PHE A 32 -10.60 -0.52 15.19
CA PHE A 32 -9.63 -1.60 14.99
C PHE A 32 -9.78 -2.77 15.97
N ALA A 33 -10.87 -2.85 16.73
CA ALA A 33 -11.11 -3.94 17.65
C ALA A 33 -11.20 -5.30 16.93
N GLN A 34 -10.96 -6.37 17.68
CA GLN A 34 -11.10 -7.74 17.20
C GLN A 34 -12.46 -7.96 16.51
N GLY A 35 -12.46 -8.70 15.40
CA GLY A 35 -13.67 -8.98 14.62
C GLY A 35 -13.99 -7.94 13.56
N THR A 36 -13.31 -6.78 13.55
CA THR A 36 -13.47 -5.80 12.48
C THR A 36 -13.01 -6.39 11.14
N LYS A 37 -13.78 -6.14 10.10
CA LYS A 37 -13.50 -6.46 8.71
C LYS A 37 -13.20 -5.17 7.95
N ALA A 38 -12.40 -5.25 6.89
CA ALA A 38 -12.13 -4.10 6.06
C ALA A 38 -12.11 -4.46 4.58
N ILE A 39 -12.65 -3.54 3.78
CA ILE A 39 -12.56 -3.57 2.32
C ILE A 39 -11.80 -2.31 1.90
N GLY A 40 -10.66 -2.50 1.28
CA GLY A 40 -9.78 -1.44 0.82
C GLY A 40 -9.59 -1.44 -0.68
N LEU A 41 -9.30 -0.27 -1.21
CA LEU A 41 -8.95 -0.06 -2.60
C LEU A 41 -7.86 0.98 -2.66
N SER A 42 -6.72 0.64 -3.27
CA SER A 42 -5.62 1.59 -3.43
C SER A 42 -5.09 1.64 -4.85
N PHE A 43 -4.59 2.81 -5.20
CA PHE A 43 -3.88 3.10 -6.43
C PHE A 43 -2.48 3.62 -6.08
N GLY A 44 -1.51 3.28 -6.89
CA GLY A 44 -0.16 3.74 -6.71
C GLY A 44 0.58 3.94 -8.01
N GLY A 45 1.74 4.53 -7.89
CA GLY A 45 2.68 4.65 -8.99
C GLY A 45 4.09 4.73 -8.47
N GLY A 46 5.02 4.16 -9.22
CA GLY A 46 6.40 4.04 -8.78
C GLY A 46 7.39 3.87 -9.90
N ALA A 47 8.66 3.83 -9.49
CA ALA A 47 9.77 3.62 -10.40
C ALA A 47 10.86 2.77 -9.75
N GLN A 48 11.61 2.06 -10.61
CA GLN A 48 12.78 1.31 -10.22
C GLN A 48 13.79 2.22 -9.53
N ASN A 49 14.31 1.77 -8.39
CA ASN A 49 15.44 2.38 -7.72
C ASN A 49 16.72 1.56 -7.92
N ASN A 50 17.85 2.11 -7.47
CA ASN A 50 19.17 1.46 -7.60
C ASN A 50 19.81 1.21 -6.23
N VAL A 51 19.07 0.71 -5.28
CA VAL A 51 19.60 0.39 -3.93
C VAL A 51 20.74 -0.64 -4.00
N GLU A 52 20.68 -1.56 -4.95
CA GLU A 52 21.72 -2.60 -5.14
C GLU A 52 22.94 -2.12 -5.94
N ASN A 53 22.97 -0.86 -6.34
CA ASN A 53 24.07 -0.21 -7.06
C ASN A 53 24.50 -0.96 -8.35
N HIS A 54 23.53 -1.37 -9.14
CA HIS A 54 23.80 -1.99 -10.45
C HIS A 54 24.29 -0.95 -11.47
N GLY A 55 25.28 -1.31 -12.27
CA GLY A 55 25.84 -0.43 -13.31
C GLY A 55 24.88 -0.13 -14.48
N ARG A 56 23.79 -0.91 -14.63
CA ARG A 56 22.77 -0.72 -15.66
C ARG A 56 21.41 -1.14 -15.15
N LEU A 57 20.41 -0.27 -15.33
CA LEU A 57 19.01 -0.48 -15.04
C LEU A 57 18.18 -0.38 -16.30
N SER A 58 17.02 -1.07 -16.33
CA SER A 58 16.05 -0.92 -17.41
C SER A 58 15.24 0.36 -17.31
N GLY A 59 15.16 1.00 -16.13
CA GLY A 59 14.36 2.22 -15.92
C GLY A 59 12.86 1.92 -15.85
N ILE A 60 12.50 0.88 -15.09
CA ILE A 60 11.10 0.44 -14.93
C ILE A 60 10.29 1.53 -14.22
N SER A 61 9.12 1.85 -14.78
CA SER A 61 8.10 2.68 -14.13
C SER A 61 6.73 2.02 -14.29
N PHE A 62 5.83 2.24 -13.33
CA PHE A 62 4.55 1.56 -13.28
C PHE A 62 3.48 2.36 -12.56
N VAL A 63 2.23 1.95 -12.77
CA VAL A 63 1.07 2.25 -11.93
C VAL A 63 0.48 0.94 -11.43
N ASN A 64 -0.17 0.95 -10.27
CA ASN A 64 -0.81 -0.23 -9.73
C ASN A 64 -2.19 0.08 -9.12
N PHE A 65 -2.99 -0.99 -9.01
CA PHE A 65 -4.31 -1.03 -8.44
C PHE A 65 -4.40 -2.24 -7.53
N ASN A 66 -4.78 -2.03 -6.26
CA ASN A 66 -4.73 -3.08 -5.26
C ASN A 66 -6.02 -3.09 -4.41
N PRO A 67 -7.02 -3.93 -4.77
CA PRO A 67 -8.15 -4.23 -3.90
C PRO A 67 -7.70 -5.11 -2.74
N ARG A 68 -8.21 -4.85 -1.52
CA ARG A 68 -7.84 -5.59 -0.31
C ARG A 68 -9.06 -5.98 0.49
N LEU A 69 -9.05 -7.20 1.02
CA LEU A 69 -9.97 -7.68 2.05
C LEU A 69 -9.16 -8.02 3.30
N SER A 70 -9.57 -7.51 4.45
CA SER A 70 -8.81 -7.68 5.70
C SER A 70 -9.69 -8.00 6.89
N TYR A 71 -9.03 -8.52 7.92
CA TYR A 71 -9.63 -8.90 9.19
C TYR A 71 -8.70 -8.64 10.36
N PHE A 72 -9.26 -8.24 11.51
CA PHE A 72 -8.56 -8.04 12.77
C PHE A 72 -8.80 -9.23 13.69
N PHE A 73 -7.79 -10.09 13.82
CA PHE A 73 -7.87 -11.32 14.64
C PHE A 73 -7.68 -11.08 16.13
N PHE A 74 -7.12 -9.96 16.52
CA PHE A 74 -6.74 -9.63 17.90
C PHE A 74 -7.29 -8.27 18.29
N GLU A 75 -7.56 -8.09 19.60
CA GLU A 75 -7.74 -6.75 20.15
C GLU A 75 -6.45 -5.94 20.01
N PRO A 76 -6.53 -4.60 19.98
CA PRO A 76 -5.35 -3.76 20.02
C PRO A 76 -4.43 -4.12 21.20
N PHE A 77 -3.13 -4.15 20.98
CA PHE A 77 -2.14 -4.61 21.97
C PHE A 77 -0.85 -3.80 21.88
N GLY A 78 0.05 -4.04 22.85
CA GLY A 78 1.34 -3.38 22.94
C GLY A 78 1.37 -2.20 23.91
N PRO A 79 2.56 -1.80 24.37
CA PRO A 79 2.72 -0.73 25.35
C PRO A 79 2.94 0.63 24.70
N SER A 80 2.37 1.70 25.29
CA SER A 80 2.70 3.10 24.99
C SER A 80 2.67 3.41 23.48
N ILE A 81 3.74 3.94 22.91
CA ILE A 81 3.84 4.31 21.48
C ILE A 81 3.74 3.12 20.52
N LEU A 82 4.00 1.90 21.00
CA LEU A 82 3.85 0.66 20.23
C LEU A 82 2.47 0.02 20.42
N HIS A 83 1.55 0.66 21.18
CA HIS A 83 0.17 0.22 21.24
C HIS A 83 -0.48 0.33 19.86
N GLY A 84 -1.12 -0.76 19.39
CA GLY A 84 -1.65 -0.80 18.05
C GLY A 84 -2.49 -2.01 17.72
N ALA A 85 -3.02 -2.04 16.52
CA ALA A 85 -3.88 -3.09 16.00
C ALA A 85 -3.26 -3.77 14.78
N PHE A 86 -3.37 -5.09 14.73
CA PHE A 86 -2.81 -5.90 13.65
C PHE A 86 -3.89 -6.36 12.68
N GLU A 87 -3.79 -5.86 11.45
CA GLU A 87 -4.64 -6.20 10.31
C GLU A 87 -3.97 -7.24 9.44
N THR A 88 -4.69 -8.32 9.11
CA THR A 88 -4.26 -9.35 8.15
C THR A 88 -5.23 -9.38 6.99
N GLY A 89 -4.73 -9.44 5.77
CA GLY A 89 -5.59 -9.41 4.58
C GLY A 89 -5.05 -10.17 3.38
N LEU A 90 -5.91 -10.26 2.39
CA LEU A 90 -5.59 -10.68 1.04
C LEU A 90 -5.72 -9.47 0.12
N GLU A 91 -4.67 -9.17 -0.64
CA GLU A 91 -4.62 -8.02 -1.55
C GLU A 91 -4.43 -8.52 -2.98
N GLY A 92 -5.31 -8.10 -3.89
CA GLY A 92 -5.10 -8.23 -5.33
C GLY A 92 -3.98 -7.30 -5.78
N TRP A 93 -3.17 -7.75 -6.72
CA TRP A 93 -2.09 -6.97 -7.27
C TRP A 93 -2.23 -6.90 -8.79
N PHE A 94 -2.57 -5.70 -9.29
CA PHE A 94 -2.66 -5.38 -10.71
C PHE A 94 -1.68 -4.24 -10.99
N GLN A 95 -0.61 -4.53 -11.72
CA GLN A 95 0.44 -3.55 -12.04
C GLN A 95 0.60 -3.43 -13.54
N TYR A 96 0.56 -2.19 -14.04
CA TYR A 96 0.82 -1.87 -15.43
C TYR A 96 2.16 -1.13 -15.52
N TYR A 97 3.10 -1.72 -16.24
CA TYR A 97 4.41 -1.15 -16.50
C TYR A 97 4.32 -0.16 -17.66
N LEU A 98 4.79 1.07 -17.42
CA LEU A 98 4.80 2.17 -18.39
C LEU A 98 6.10 2.24 -19.17
N GLY A 99 7.20 1.80 -18.58
CA GLY A 99 8.54 1.82 -19.13
C GLY A 99 9.44 0.75 -18.53
N PRO A 100 10.50 0.37 -19.26
CA PRO A 100 10.91 0.75 -20.62
C PRO A 100 10.06 0.09 -21.71
N LYS A 101 9.19 -0.86 -21.32
CA LYS A 101 8.27 -1.59 -22.19
C LYS A 101 6.94 -1.76 -21.47
N GLU A 102 5.85 -1.57 -22.16
CA GLU A 102 4.52 -1.86 -21.64
C GLU A 102 4.38 -3.36 -21.35
N ALA A 103 3.89 -3.67 -20.16
CA ALA A 103 3.67 -5.03 -19.67
C ALA A 103 2.69 -4.99 -18.48
N THR A 104 2.21 -6.18 -18.06
CA THR A 104 1.34 -6.32 -16.90
C THR A 104 1.91 -7.29 -15.88
N ALA A 105 1.46 -7.16 -14.63
CA ALA A 105 1.56 -8.20 -13.62
C ALA A 105 0.24 -8.28 -12.86
N GLU A 106 -0.29 -9.50 -12.72
CA GLU A 106 -1.58 -9.75 -12.07
C GLU A 106 -1.44 -10.92 -11.10
N GLY A 107 -1.81 -10.69 -9.83
CA GLY A 107 -1.61 -11.70 -8.81
C GLY A 107 -2.29 -11.40 -7.48
N LEU A 108 -1.86 -12.13 -6.46
CA LEU A 108 -2.36 -12.02 -5.10
C LEU A 108 -1.20 -11.90 -4.11
N LYS A 109 -1.44 -11.11 -3.04
CA LYS A 109 -0.51 -10.92 -1.92
C LYS A 109 -1.22 -11.18 -0.60
N LEU A 110 -0.53 -11.81 0.33
CA LEU A 110 -0.85 -11.68 1.75
C LEU A 110 -0.41 -10.31 2.20
N ALA A 111 -1.27 -9.62 2.93
CA ALA A 111 -1.04 -8.27 3.41
C ALA A 111 -1.16 -8.23 4.93
N PHE A 112 -0.21 -7.53 5.55
CA PHE A 112 -0.16 -7.30 6.98
C PHE A 112 0.01 -5.81 7.23
N ARG A 113 -0.80 -5.25 8.12
CA ARG A 113 -0.67 -3.85 8.51
C ARG A 113 -0.76 -3.74 10.02
N TYR A 114 0.12 -2.95 10.60
CA TYR A 114 0.11 -2.60 12.00
C TYR A 114 -0.22 -1.13 12.17
N HIS A 115 -1.41 -0.85 12.67
CA HIS A 115 -1.90 0.50 12.96
C HIS A 115 -1.35 0.94 14.31
N LEU A 116 -0.57 2.03 14.33
CA LEU A 116 0.11 2.54 15.52
C LEU A 116 -0.82 3.47 16.31
N LEU A 117 -1.74 2.90 17.10
CA LEU A 117 -2.73 3.66 17.88
C LEU A 117 -2.08 4.56 18.92
N GLY A 118 -0.98 4.12 19.52
CA GLY A 118 -0.20 4.93 20.47
C GLY A 118 0.45 6.18 19.88
N LEU A 119 0.50 6.30 18.54
CA LEU A 119 0.97 7.47 17.79
C LEU A 119 -0.16 8.20 17.07
N SER A 120 -1.43 7.79 17.27
CA SER A 120 -2.57 8.43 16.63
C SER A 120 -2.79 9.85 17.17
N VAL A 121 -3.20 10.76 16.28
CA VAL A 121 -3.56 12.14 16.64
C VAL A 121 -4.91 12.47 16.01
N GLY A 122 -5.95 12.53 16.84
CA GLY A 122 -7.31 12.72 16.37
C GLY A 122 -7.72 11.61 15.41
N ARG A 123 -7.99 11.96 14.15
CA ARG A 123 -8.41 11.01 13.10
C ARG A 123 -7.25 10.48 12.24
N PHE A 124 -6.01 10.85 12.56
CA PHE A 124 -4.81 10.38 11.87
C PHE A 124 -4.22 9.19 12.61
N VAL A 125 -4.13 8.05 11.95
CA VAL A 125 -3.56 6.81 12.49
C VAL A 125 -2.40 6.37 11.59
N PRO A 126 -1.15 6.48 12.04
CA PRO A 126 0.00 5.96 11.31
C PRO A 126 -0.03 4.44 11.23
N TYR A 127 0.55 3.88 10.16
CA TYR A 127 0.69 2.44 10.03
C TYR A 127 2.03 2.03 9.40
N LEU A 128 2.43 0.80 9.71
CA LEU A 128 3.46 0.06 8.98
C LEU A 128 2.76 -1.07 8.23
N GLU A 129 3.25 -1.41 7.04
CA GLU A 129 2.70 -2.55 6.30
C GLU A 129 3.78 -3.39 5.63
N GLY A 130 3.46 -4.66 5.43
CA GLY A 130 4.24 -5.58 4.64
C GLY A 130 3.33 -6.45 3.80
N THR A 131 3.75 -6.78 2.58
CA THR A 131 3.03 -7.73 1.73
C THR A 131 3.98 -8.72 1.10
N ALA A 132 3.48 -9.92 0.85
CA ALA A 132 4.21 -10.97 0.15
C ALA A 132 3.26 -11.71 -0.80
N GLY A 133 3.67 -11.92 -2.04
CA GLY A 133 2.79 -12.56 -3.01
C GLY A 133 3.47 -13.00 -4.29
N ALA A 134 2.63 -13.37 -5.25
CA ALA A 134 3.04 -13.86 -6.54
C ALA A 134 2.07 -13.41 -7.64
N ALA A 135 2.58 -13.30 -8.87
CA ALA A 135 1.81 -12.90 -10.04
C ALA A 135 2.28 -13.60 -11.32
N GLY A 136 1.37 -13.71 -12.27
CA GLY A 136 1.70 -13.83 -13.67
C GLY A 136 2.15 -12.48 -14.23
N THR A 137 3.12 -12.48 -15.16
CA THR A 137 3.60 -11.25 -15.81
C THR A 137 4.13 -11.53 -17.20
N ASP A 138 4.01 -10.56 -18.09
CA ASP A 138 4.63 -10.56 -19.42
C ASP A 138 5.81 -9.59 -19.52
N LEU A 139 6.27 -9.05 -18.37
CA LEU A 139 7.42 -8.14 -18.31
C LEU A 139 8.72 -8.88 -18.71
N LYS A 140 9.37 -8.37 -19.76
CA LYS A 140 10.66 -8.87 -20.27
C LYS A 140 11.65 -7.72 -20.34
N VAL A 141 12.49 -7.64 -19.33
CA VAL A 141 13.52 -6.60 -19.16
C VAL A 141 14.86 -7.23 -18.78
N LEU A 142 15.87 -6.39 -18.53
CA LEU A 142 17.19 -6.85 -18.13
C LEU A 142 17.16 -7.63 -16.79
N GLU A 143 16.31 -7.19 -15.87
CA GLU A 143 16.23 -7.69 -14.50
C GLU A 143 15.47 -9.01 -14.41
N ILE A 144 14.43 -9.17 -15.24
CA ILE A 144 13.53 -10.32 -15.19
C ILE A 144 12.97 -10.64 -16.58
N ASP A 145 12.88 -11.92 -16.89
CA ASP A 145 12.25 -12.45 -18.10
C ASP A 145 11.62 -13.81 -17.77
N SER A 146 10.44 -13.76 -17.20
CA SER A 146 9.69 -14.94 -16.78
C SER A 146 8.18 -14.67 -16.79
N PRO A 147 7.34 -15.68 -17.05
CA PRO A 147 5.89 -15.53 -16.99
C PRO A 147 5.35 -15.46 -15.55
N PHE A 148 6.21 -15.61 -14.55
CA PHE A 148 5.86 -15.66 -13.14
C PHE A 148 6.86 -14.86 -12.30
N THR A 149 6.37 -14.20 -11.26
CA THR A 149 7.20 -13.42 -10.34
C THR A 149 6.66 -13.46 -8.91
N TYR A 150 7.55 -13.33 -7.93
CA TYR A 150 7.24 -13.01 -6.54
C TYR A 150 7.37 -11.51 -6.31
N VAL A 151 6.61 -11.02 -5.35
CA VAL A 151 6.69 -9.65 -4.85
C VAL A 151 6.77 -9.65 -3.33
N LEU A 152 7.67 -8.83 -2.80
CA LEU A 152 7.75 -8.49 -1.39
C LEU A 152 7.69 -6.97 -1.29
N GLU A 153 6.86 -6.47 -0.38
CA GLU A 153 6.76 -5.03 -0.13
C GLU A 153 6.88 -4.75 1.37
N ALA A 154 7.50 -3.62 1.68
CA ALA A 154 7.49 -3.01 3.00
C ALA A 154 7.11 -1.54 2.84
N GLY A 155 6.25 -1.04 3.72
CA GLY A 155 5.73 0.31 3.58
C GLY A 155 5.34 0.94 4.91
N LEU A 156 5.06 2.22 4.83
CA LEU A 156 4.52 3.02 5.92
C LEU A 156 3.53 4.05 5.36
N GLY A 157 2.63 4.50 6.20
CA GLY A 157 1.65 5.49 5.79
C GLY A 157 0.80 6.00 6.93
N VAL A 158 -0.24 6.74 6.56
CA VAL A 158 -1.22 7.28 7.49
C VAL A 158 -2.63 7.03 6.94
N SER A 159 -3.51 6.58 7.82
CA SER A 159 -4.95 6.53 7.61
C SER A 159 -5.59 7.78 8.20
N TYR A 160 -6.37 8.51 7.42
CA TYR A 160 -7.19 9.62 7.87
C TYR A 160 -8.66 9.23 7.82
N PHE A 161 -9.31 9.16 8.96
CA PHE A 161 -10.72 8.78 9.05
C PHE A 161 -11.64 9.97 8.70
N ILE A 162 -12.31 9.88 7.55
CA ILE A 162 -13.31 10.88 7.09
C ILE A 162 -14.55 10.78 7.97
N THR A 163 -15.01 9.54 8.22
CA THR A 163 -16.09 9.19 9.14
C THR A 163 -15.62 8.01 10.00
N PRO A 164 -16.33 7.65 11.09
CA PRO A 164 -16.18 6.33 11.68
C PRO A 164 -16.34 5.26 10.59
N GLY A 165 -15.43 4.30 10.53
CA GLY A 165 -15.44 3.23 9.55
C GLY A 165 -14.89 3.56 8.15
N LEU A 166 -14.68 4.83 7.76
CA LEU A 166 -14.16 5.16 6.42
C LEU A 166 -12.89 6.00 6.50
N ALA A 167 -11.78 5.48 5.97
CA ALA A 167 -10.50 6.15 5.94
C ALA A 167 -9.93 6.34 4.54
N VAL A 168 -9.26 7.48 4.32
CA VAL A 168 -8.31 7.70 3.23
C VAL A 168 -6.93 7.27 3.74
N ASN A 169 -6.22 6.51 2.93
CA ASN A 169 -4.86 6.08 3.24
C ASN A 169 -3.88 6.75 2.26
N VAL A 170 -2.78 7.25 2.78
CA VAL A 170 -1.65 7.74 1.98
C VAL A 170 -0.39 7.07 2.51
N GLY A 171 0.42 6.52 1.62
CA GLY A 171 1.59 5.77 2.05
C GLY A 171 2.68 5.68 0.99
N TYR A 172 3.77 5.10 1.43
CA TYR A 172 4.92 4.73 0.63
C TYR A 172 5.13 3.21 0.72
N ARG A 173 5.52 2.59 -0.39
CA ARG A 173 5.95 1.18 -0.45
C ARG A 173 7.29 1.06 -1.17
N PHE A 174 8.21 0.39 -0.53
CA PHE A 174 9.35 -0.23 -1.17
C PHE A 174 8.92 -1.62 -1.67
N GLN A 175 9.24 -1.95 -2.92
CA GLN A 175 8.86 -3.21 -3.55
C GLN A 175 10.10 -3.92 -4.09
N HIS A 176 10.22 -5.22 -3.82
CA HIS A 176 11.18 -6.12 -4.46
C HIS A 176 10.44 -7.14 -5.32
N ILE A 177 10.86 -7.27 -6.57
CA ILE A 177 10.32 -8.24 -7.52
C ILE A 177 11.42 -9.16 -8.01
N SER A 178 11.16 -10.47 -7.97
CA SER A 178 12.06 -11.52 -8.50
C SER A 178 11.28 -12.77 -8.87
N ASN A 179 11.87 -13.67 -9.65
CA ASN A 179 11.24 -14.97 -9.96
C ASN A 179 11.76 -16.12 -9.09
N GLY A 180 12.50 -15.85 -7.99
CA GLY A 180 13.02 -16.86 -7.08
C GLY A 180 13.99 -17.87 -7.74
N HIS A 181 14.66 -17.49 -8.82
CA HIS A 181 15.50 -18.39 -9.64
C HIS A 181 14.77 -19.54 -10.32
N LEU A 182 13.45 -19.49 -10.44
CA LEU A 182 12.69 -20.48 -11.21
C LEU A 182 12.96 -20.38 -12.72
N TYR A 183 13.44 -19.22 -13.19
CA TYR A 183 13.79 -18.95 -14.59
C TYR A 183 15.17 -18.29 -14.67
N LYS A 184 15.88 -18.49 -15.81
CA LYS A 184 17.30 -18.11 -15.97
C LYS A 184 17.60 -16.62 -15.82
N LYS A 185 16.70 -15.71 -16.19
CA LYS A 185 16.86 -14.28 -15.96
C LYS A 185 16.17 -13.91 -14.66
N ASN A 186 16.93 -13.72 -13.60
CA ASN A 186 16.43 -13.31 -12.30
C ASN A 186 17.48 -12.50 -11.55
N ARG A 187 17.82 -11.31 -12.03
CA ARG A 187 18.51 -10.32 -11.21
C ARG A 187 17.58 -9.72 -10.19
N GLY A 188 16.27 -9.67 -10.53
CA GLY A 188 15.27 -8.96 -9.76
C GLY A 188 15.40 -7.44 -9.88
N PHE A 189 14.51 -6.70 -9.27
CA PHE A 189 14.59 -5.26 -9.15
C PHE A 189 13.84 -4.74 -7.94
N ASN A 190 14.29 -3.58 -7.46
CA ASN A 190 13.65 -2.84 -6.39
C ASN A 190 13.01 -1.57 -6.96
N SER A 191 11.92 -1.13 -6.34
CA SER A 191 11.22 0.09 -6.73
C SER A 191 10.62 0.81 -5.53
N ASP A 192 10.42 2.11 -5.68
CA ASP A 192 9.72 2.97 -4.75
C ASP A 192 8.39 3.37 -5.33
N SER A 193 7.32 3.38 -4.53
CA SER A 193 5.99 3.81 -4.94
C SER A 193 5.27 4.63 -3.89
N GLY A 194 4.51 5.62 -4.35
CA GLY A 194 3.49 6.30 -3.55
C GLY A 194 2.14 5.62 -3.77
N ILE A 195 1.35 5.48 -2.72
CA ILE A 195 0.00 4.92 -2.77
C ILE A 195 -1.01 5.86 -2.14
N VAL A 196 -2.23 5.85 -2.69
CA VAL A 196 -3.42 6.48 -2.11
C VAL A 196 -4.59 5.51 -2.20
N GLY A 197 -5.43 5.45 -1.17
CA GLY A 197 -6.54 4.52 -1.15
C GLY A 197 -7.66 4.91 -0.22
N LEU A 198 -8.74 4.15 -0.30
CA LEU A 198 -9.87 4.20 0.61
C LEU A 198 -10.01 2.84 1.28
N THR A 199 -10.36 2.85 2.56
CA THR A 199 -10.69 1.62 3.30
C THR A 199 -11.96 1.85 4.12
N TRP A 200 -12.89 0.92 4.00
CA TRP A 200 -14.09 0.85 4.81
C TRP A 200 -13.95 -0.27 5.83
N TYR A 201 -14.03 0.08 7.12
CA TYR A 201 -13.99 -0.80 8.29
C TYR A 201 -15.43 -1.03 8.79
N PHE A 202 -15.76 -2.29 9.13
CA PHE A 202 -17.09 -2.68 9.62
C PHE A 202 -17.03 -3.95 10.47
N LYS A 203 -18.03 -4.17 11.30
CA LYS A 203 -18.17 -5.36 12.16
C LYS A 203 -18.82 -6.53 11.41
#